data_398cbf11b1aff61ed0944223362cdcfa
#
_entry.id   398cbf11b1aff61ed0944223362cdcfa
#
_cell.length_a   1.000
_cell.length_b   1.000
_cell.length_c   1.000
_cell.angle_alpha   90.00
_cell.angle_beta   90.00
_cell.angle_gamma   90.00
#
_symmetry.space_group_name_H-M   'P 1'
#
loop_
_entity.id
_entity.type
_entity.pdbx_description
1 polymer ?
#
loop_
_entity_poly.entity_id
_entity_poly.type
_entity_poly.pdbx_seq_one_letter_code
_entity_poly.pdbx_strand_id
1 'polypeptide(L)'
;MDSRTTSVGREMATWPVSWSAIWIGALAALAVSLIFGLIGTAVGAYGDIHIVSWHKFHVIALVLSVCGAFFAFVVGGWAAGKILGGRHAESAMLHGAIAWLVTVPFLLVLASLGAAGYFGIWYHGLAGTPVWVAPAVVADPEAAAIITRNGALAALTALLLGLVGSVVGGWMASGEPMTFTHYRTRAAFVSGGSK
;
A
#
# COMPACT_ATOMS: atom_id res chain seq x y z
N MET A 1 12.41 33.63 40.89
CA MET A 1 12.88 33.85 39.51
C MET A 1 13.00 32.50 38.85
N ASP A 2 12.29 32.28 38.11
CA ASP A 2 11.12 31.71 37.44
C ASP A 2 11.60 30.71 36.37
N SER A 3 11.69 29.40 36.81
CA SER A 3 12.11 28.27 35.98
C SER A 3 10.92 27.63 35.21
N ARG A 4 9.75 28.31 35.20
CA ARG A 4 8.52 27.80 34.60
C ARG A 4 8.30 28.16 33.13
N THR A 5 9.11 29.06 32.57
CA THR A 5 8.88 29.53 31.18
C THR A 5 9.63 28.73 30.13
N THR A 6 10.48 27.77 30.51
CA THR A 6 11.28 26.99 29.56
C THR A 6 10.64 25.66 29.14
N SER A 7 9.52 25.26 29.75
CA SER A 7 8.88 23.96 29.44
C SER A 7 7.84 24.04 28.31
N VAL A 8 7.26 25.19 28.05
CA VAL A 8 6.19 25.36 27.03
C VAL A 8 6.71 25.35 25.59
N GLY A 9 8.00 25.64 25.40
CA GLY A 9 8.61 25.63 24.06
C GLY A 9 9.06 24.26 23.55
N ARG A 10 9.00 23.22 24.37
CA ARG A 10 9.51 21.88 23.99
C ARG A 10 8.44 20.88 23.56
N GLU A 11 7.16 21.26 23.59
CA GLU A 11 6.06 20.38 23.21
C GLU A 11 5.64 20.48 21.74
N MET A 12 6.24 21.37 20.97
CA MET A 12 6.20 21.26 19.50
C MET A 12 7.35 20.33 19.05
N ALA A 13 7.44 19.14 19.64
CA ALA A 13 8.30 18.10 19.13
C ALA A 13 7.77 17.74 17.74
N THR A 14 8.43 18.28 16.71
CA THR A 14 8.31 17.83 15.33
C THR A 14 8.26 16.32 15.34
N TRP A 15 7.18 15.78 14.84
CA TRP A 15 6.98 14.34 14.73
C TRP A 15 8.20 13.74 14.04
N PRO A 16 9.00 12.89 14.69
CA PRO A 16 10.24 12.41 14.11
C PRO A 16 9.88 11.38 13.02
N VAL A 17 9.89 11.85 11.76
CA VAL A 17 9.73 10.97 10.60
C VAL A 17 11.01 10.16 10.43
N SER A 18 10.92 8.84 10.62
CA SER A 18 12.04 7.92 10.38
C SER A 18 12.09 7.54 8.90
N TRP A 19 12.91 8.22 8.13
CA TRP A 19 13.09 7.94 6.70
C TRP A 19 13.59 6.52 6.43
N SER A 20 14.43 5.96 7.30
CA SER A 20 14.89 4.57 7.17
C SER A 20 13.73 3.57 7.27
N ALA A 21 12.80 3.78 8.20
CA ALA A 21 11.62 2.94 8.34
C ALA A 21 10.72 3.01 7.09
N ILE A 22 10.52 4.21 6.53
CA ILE A 22 9.73 4.44 5.32
C ILE A 22 10.35 3.70 4.13
N TRP A 23 11.66 3.87 3.90
CA TRP A 23 12.35 3.21 2.79
C TRP A 23 12.32 1.69 2.89
N ILE A 24 12.56 1.14 4.08
CA ILE A 24 12.51 -0.32 4.29
C ILE A 24 11.08 -0.82 4.06
N GLY A 25 10.07 -0.11 4.54
CA GLY A 25 8.67 -0.46 4.28
C GLY A 25 8.31 -0.42 2.80
N ALA A 26 8.74 0.63 2.09
CA ALA A 26 8.52 0.76 0.65
C ALA A 26 9.19 -0.37 -0.15
N LEU A 27 10.46 -0.66 0.14
CA LEU A 27 11.20 -1.74 -0.52
C LEU A 27 10.61 -3.12 -0.20
N ALA A 28 10.14 -3.34 1.04
CA ALA A 28 9.46 -4.58 1.41
C ALA A 28 8.15 -4.75 0.62
N ALA A 29 7.35 -3.69 0.49
CA ALA A 29 6.13 -3.71 -0.33
C ALA A 29 6.44 -4.04 -1.80
N LEU A 30 7.47 -3.41 -2.38
CA LEU A 30 7.91 -3.68 -3.76
C LEU A 30 8.36 -5.13 -3.93
N ALA A 31 9.19 -5.65 -3.02
CA ALA A 31 9.68 -7.01 -3.09
C ALA A 31 8.54 -8.04 -3.02
N VAL A 32 7.59 -7.85 -2.10
CA VAL A 32 6.44 -8.75 -1.97
C VAL A 32 5.50 -8.62 -3.17
N SER A 33 5.29 -7.40 -3.69
CA SER A 33 4.51 -7.19 -4.93
C SER A 33 5.12 -7.93 -6.12
N LEU A 34 6.45 -7.91 -6.25
CA LEU A 34 7.17 -8.65 -7.28
C LEU A 34 6.98 -10.15 -7.14
N ILE A 35 7.05 -10.68 -5.92
CA ILE A 35 6.81 -12.11 -5.66
C ILE A 35 5.41 -12.51 -6.08
N PHE A 36 4.38 -11.76 -5.67
CA PHE A 36 2.99 -12.03 -6.09
C PHE A 36 2.81 -11.90 -7.60
N GLY A 37 3.44 -10.91 -8.22
CA GLY A 37 3.41 -10.74 -9.67
C GLY A 37 4.03 -11.92 -10.42
N LEU A 38 5.20 -12.41 -9.97
CA LEU A 38 5.86 -13.58 -10.56
C LEU A 38 5.04 -14.87 -10.36
N ILE A 39 4.44 -15.05 -9.19
CA ILE A 39 3.51 -16.17 -8.96
C ILE A 39 2.32 -16.06 -9.91
N GLY A 40 1.75 -14.86 -10.07
CA GLY A 40 0.65 -14.62 -10.99
C GLY A 40 0.99 -14.92 -12.44
N THR A 41 2.19 -14.54 -12.90
CA THR A 41 2.68 -14.85 -14.26
C THR A 41 2.92 -16.35 -14.45
N ALA A 42 3.49 -17.03 -13.45
CA ALA A 42 3.71 -18.47 -13.50
C ALA A 42 2.38 -19.25 -13.59
N VAL A 43 1.39 -18.87 -12.76
CA VAL A 43 0.05 -19.47 -12.78
C VAL A 43 -0.66 -19.13 -14.09
N GLY A 44 -0.49 -17.92 -14.62
CA GLY A 44 -1.06 -17.48 -15.89
C GLY A 44 -0.55 -18.30 -17.06
N ALA A 45 0.74 -18.50 -17.15
CA ALA A 45 1.37 -19.32 -18.19
C ALA A 45 0.91 -20.78 -18.15
N TYR A 46 0.63 -21.32 -16.97
CA TYR A 46 0.09 -22.68 -16.83
C TYR A 46 -1.40 -22.76 -17.23
N GLY A 47 -2.17 -21.72 -16.90
CA GLY A 47 -3.60 -21.66 -17.20
C GLY A 47 -3.93 -21.59 -18.71
N ASP A 48 -3.08 -20.96 -19.50
CA ASP A 48 -3.20 -20.89 -20.96
C ASP A 48 -3.17 -22.27 -21.64
N ILE A 49 -2.55 -23.25 -20.99
CA ILE A 49 -2.40 -24.62 -21.53
C ILE A 49 -3.59 -25.54 -21.14
N HIS A 50 -4.32 -25.25 -20.06
CA HIS A 50 -5.20 -26.21 -19.37
C HIS A 50 -6.62 -25.78 -19.08
N ILE A 51 -7.30 -24.90 -19.84
CA ILE A 51 -8.75 -24.97 -19.87
C ILE A 51 -9.58 -24.28 -18.77
N VAL A 52 -9.64 -23.07 -18.64
CA VAL A 52 -10.81 -22.43 -18.03
C VAL A 52 -11.37 -21.41 -19.01
N SER A 53 -12.70 -21.23 -19.05
CA SER A 53 -13.29 -20.14 -19.81
C SER A 53 -12.45 -18.87 -19.59
N TRP A 54 -11.92 -18.30 -20.64
CA TRP A 54 -11.02 -17.15 -20.67
C TRP A 54 -11.50 -16.01 -19.75
N HIS A 55 -12.80 -15.80 -19.70
CA HIS A 55 -13.43 -14.80 -18.82
C HIS A 55 -13.26 -15.11 -17.33
N LYS A 56 -13.46 -16.36 -16.90
CA LYS A 56 -13.30 -16.76 -15.48
C LYS A 56 -11.84 -16.64 -15.04
N PHE A 57 -10.91 -17.00 -15.90
CA PHE A 57 -9.49 -16.88 -15.63
C PHE A 57 -9.08 -15.44 -15.37
N HIS A 58 -9.50 -14.48 -16.21
CA HIS A 58 -9.22 -13.07 -16.04
C HIS A 58 -9.77 -12.50 -14.72
N VAL A 59 -10.97 -12.86 -14.34
CA VAL A 59 -11.59 -12.41 -13.08
C VAL A 59 -10.80 -12.94 -11.87
N ILE A 60 -10.46 -14.23 -11.87
CA ILE A 60 -9.68 -14.84 -10.79
C ILE A 60 -8.28 -14.19 -10.70
N ALA A 61 -7.61 -14.02 -11.83
CA ALA A 61 -6.29 -13.40 -11.88
C ALA A 61 -6.32 -11.95 -11.38
N LEU A 62 -7.36 -11.19 -11.71
CA LEU A 62 -7.55 -9.81 -11.25
C LEU A 62 -7.78 -9.78 -9.73
N VAL A 63 -8.66 -10.63 -9.20
CA VAL A 63 -8.93 -10.71 -7.76
C VAL A 63 -7.67 -11.10 -6.99
N LEU A 64 -6.94 -12.13 -7.43
CA LEU A 64 -5.69 -12.56 -6.82
C LEU A 64 -4.62 -11.46 -6.87
N SER A 65 -4.56 -10.71 -7.98
CA SER A 65 -3.62 -9.60 -8.15
C SER A 65 -3.93 -8.45 -7.19
N VAL A 66 -5.20 -8.07 -7.03
CA VAL A 66 -5.63 -7.02 -6.08
C VAL A 66 -5.40 -7.45 -4.63
N CYS A 67 -5.72 -8.70 -4.30
CA CYS A 67 -5.41 -9.26 -2.98
C CYS A 67 -3.91 -9.29 -2.71
N GLY A 68 -3.10 -9.69 -3.70
CA GLY A 68 -1.64 -9.68 -3.61
C GLY A 68 -1.09 -8.28 -3.33
N ALA A 69 -1.62 -7.26 -4.00
CA ALA A 69 -1.28 -5.86 -3.72
C ALA A 69 -1.60 -5.48 -2.27
N PHE A 70 -2.79 -5.82 -1.78
CA PHE A 70 -3.18 -5.57 -0.39
C PHE A 70 -2.17 -6.18 0.60
N PHE A 71 -1.86 -7.47 0.45
CA PHE A 71 -0.90 -8.16 1.34
C PHE A 71 0.52 -7.60 1.23
N ALA A 72 0.96 -7.23 0.03
CA ALA A 72 2.26 -6.60 -0.16
C ALA A 72 2.37 -5.30 0.64
N PHE A 73 1.34 -4.48 0.62
CA PHE A 73 1.32 -3.23 1.40
C PHE A 73 1.12 -3.48 2.90
N VAL A 74 0.41 -4.53 3.32
CA VAL A 74 0.38 -4.95 4.74
C VAL A 74 1.78 -5.27 5.23
N VAL A 75 2.55 -6.06 4.48
CA VAL A 75 3.93 -6.39 4.83
C VAL A 75 4.82 -5.13 4.84
N GLY A 76 4.67 -4.24 3.86
CA GLY A 76 5.41 -2.98 3.79
C GLY A 76 5.13 -2.07 5.00
N GLY A 77 3.86 -1.87 5.34
CA GLY A 77 3.44 -1.10 6.50
C GLY A 77 3.92 -1.72 7.82
N TRP A 78 3.84 -3.05 7.93
CA TRP A 78 4.35 -3.78 9.08
C TRP A 78 5.86 -3.62 9.24
N ALA A 79 6.63 -3.75 8.16
CA ALA A 79 8.07 -3.55 8.17
C ALA A 79 8.44 -2.13 8.59
N ALA A 80 7.76 -1.10 8.04
CA ALA A 80 7.97 0.29 8.45
C ALA A 80 7.70 0.49 9.94
N GLY A 81 6.58 -0.05 10.46
CA GLY A 81 6.22 0.06 11.86
C GLY A 81 7.18 -0.67 12.81
N LYS A 82 7.70 -1.85 12.40
CA LYS A 82 8.68 -2.60 13.19
C LYS A 82 10.04 -1.90 13.28
N ILE A 83 10.51 -1.32 12.18
CA ILE A 83 11.78 -0.57 12.16
C ILE A 83 11.68 0.71 12.98
N LEU A 84 10.50 1.35 12.98
CA LEU A 84 10.26 2.53 13.81
C LEU A 84 10.47 2.25 15.30
N GLY A 85 10.22 1.01 15.76
CA GLY A 85 10.37 0.60 17.16
C GLY A 85 9.42 1.32 18.13
N GLY A 86 8.46 2.07 17.59
CA GLY A 86 7.50 2.87 18.36
C GLY A 86 6.42 2.02 18.99
N ARG A 87 6.03 2.38 20.23
CA ARG A 87 4.93 1.74 20.95
C ARG A 87 3.55 2.36 20.63
N HIS A 88 3.52 3.42 19.81
CA HIS A 88 2.28 4.14 19.49
C HIS A 88 1.76 3.73 18.14
N ALA A 89 0.56 3.18 18.11
CA ALA A 89 -0.11 2.73 16.89
C ALA A 89 -0.24 3.86 15.85
N GLU A 90 -0.57 5.08 16.28
CA GLU A 90 -0.71 6.24 15.39
C GLU A 90 0.56 6.51 14.57
N SER A 91 1.72 6.51 15.23
CA SER A 91 3.00 6.75 14.56
C SER A 91 3.34 5.63 13.57
N ALA A 92 3.11 4.36 13.94
CA ALA A 92 3.35 3.22 13.07
C ALA A 92 2.41 3.21 11.86
N MET A 93 1.12 3.52 12.05
CA MET A 93 0.14 3.63 10.96
C MET A 93 0.50 4.74 9.98
N LEU A 94 0.95 5.90 10.47
CA LEU A 94 1.39 7.00 9.62
C LEU A 94 2.64 6.67 8.82
N HIS A 95 3.63 6.00 9.42
CA HIS A 95 4.81 5.55 8.69
C HIS A 95 4.44 4.52 7.61
N GLY A 96 3.47 3.63 7.88
CA GLY A 96 2.88 2.75 6.89
C GLY A 96 2.26 3.54 5.72
N ALA A 97 1.41 4.52 6.01
CA ALA A 97 0.80 5.37 4.99
C ALA A 97 1.83 6.14 4.16
N ILE A 98 2.87 6.69 4.79
CA ILE A 98 3.95 7.38 4.09
C ILE A 98 4.77 6.41 3.24
N ALA A 99 5.04 5.18 3.72
CA ALA A 99 5.69 4.15 2.92
C ALA A 99 4.88 3.82 1.67
N TRP A 100 3.55 3.74 1.76
CA TRP A 100 2.66 3.59 0.60
C TRP A 100 2.79 4.78 -0.36
N LEU A 101 2.77 6.03 0.15
CA LEU A 101 2.95 7.23 -0.67
C LEU A 101 4.28 7.27 -1.43
N VAL A 102 5.34 6.73 -0.85
CA VAL A 102 6.64 6.61 -1.51
C VAL A 102 6.64 5.46 -2.52
N THR A 103 6.03 4.32 -2.17
CA THR A 103 5.98 3.14 -3.05
C THR A 103 5.23 3.40 -4.35
N VAL A 104 4.11 4.12 -4.31
CA VAL A 104 3.26 4.36 -5.49
C VAL A 104 4.00 5.08 -6.63
N PRO A 105 4.70 6.21 -6.42
CA PRO A 105 5.52 6.82 -7.46
C PRO A 105 6.62 5.90 -8.02
N PHE A 106 7.26 5.09 -7.15
CA PHE A 106 8.24 4.10 -7.60
C PHE A 106 7.61 3.06 -8.52
N LEU A 107 6.46 2.57 -8.16
CA LEU A 107 5.69 1.67 -8.99
C LEU A 107 5.38 2.32 -10.36
N LEU A 108 4.98 3.58 -10.41
CA LEU A 108 4.72 4.29 -11.67
C LEU A 108 5.99 4.42 -12.52
N VAL A 109 7.13 4.72 -11.90
CA VAL A 109 8.42 4.76 -12.62
C VAL A 109 8.77 3.39 -13.17
N LEU A 110 8.67 2.32 -12.37
CA LEU A 110 8.95 0.96 -12.82
C LEU A 110 8.00 0.54 -13.97
N ALA A 111 6.74 0.95 -13.90
CA ALA A 111 5.78 0.69 -14.96
C ALA A 111 6.16 1.42 -16.25
N SER A 112 6.56 2.68 -16.17
CA SER A 112 6.99 3.46 -17.33
C SER A 112 8.25 2.87 -17.97
N LEU A 113 9.08 2.17 -17.20
CA LEU A 113 10.24 1.42 -17.67
C LEU A 113 9.90 0.03 -18.26
N GLY A 114 8.61 -0.33 -18.33
CA GLY A 114 8.16 -1.60 -18.90
C GLY A 114 8.09 -2.76 -17.91
N ALA A 115 8.36 -2.53 -16.62
CA ALA A 115 8.30 -3.56 -15.58
C ALA A 115 6.88 -3.91 -15.12
N ALA A 116 5.85 -3.29 -15.70
CA ALA A 116 4.45 -3.45 -15.28
C ALA A 116 3.99 -4.92 -15.24
N GLY A 117 4.42 -5.75 -16.19
CA GLY A 117 4.05 -7.17 -16.26
C GLY A 117 4.49 -8.00 -15.06
N TYR A 118 5.52 -7.57 -14.34
CA TYR A 118 6.07 -8.30 -13.19
C TYR A 118 5.36 -8.01 -11.87
N PHE A 119 4.51 -6.97 -11.80
CA PHE A 119 3.86 -6.53 -10.57
C PHE A 119 2.37 -6.89 -10.49
N GLY A 120 1.84 -7.60 -11.49
CA GLY A 120 0.46 -8.06 -11.53
C GLY A 120 -0.43 -7.27 -12.48
N ILE A 121 -1.59 -7.85 -12.79
CA ILE A 121 -2.51 -7.33 -13.84
C ILE A 121 -3.07 -5.94 -13.48
N TRP A 122 -3.31 -5.66 -12.21
CA TRP A 122 -3.85 -4.37 -11.77
C TRP A 122 -2.94 -3.19 -12.13
N TYR A 123 -1.67 -3.48 -12.30
CA TYR A 123 -0.64 -2.49 -12.57
C TYR A 123 -0.71 -1.93 -14.00
N HIS A 124 -1.22 -2.69 -14.93
CA HIS A 124 -1.42 -2.22 -16.31
C HIS A 124 -2.41 -1.05 -16.40
N GLY A 125 -3.34 -0.94 -15.46
CA GLY A 125 -4.28 0.18 -15.39
C GLY A 125 -3.66 1.50 -14.89
N LEU A 126 -2.48 1.46 -14.24
CA LEU A 126 -1.82 2.66 -13.72
C LEU A 126 -0.97 3.39 -14.76
N ALA A 127 -0.28 2.66 -15.61
CA ALA A 127 0.82 3.21 -16.39
C ALA A 127 0.50 3.41 -17.88
N GLY A 128 -0.62 2.88 -18.37
CA GLY A 128 -0.86 2.86 -19.80
C GLY A 128 0.23 2.09 -20.57
N THR A 129 0.31 2.29 -21.88
CA THR A 129 1.41 1.78 -22.70
C THR A 129 2.62 2.70 -22.59
N PRO A 130 3.84 2.17 -22.38
CA PRO A 130 5.05 2.98 -22.41
C PRO A 130 5.15 3.77 -23.72
N VAL A 131 5.70 4.99 -23.67
CA VAL A 131 5.77 5.92 -24.80
C VAL A 131 6.54 5.35 -26.02
N TRP A 132 7.43 4.39 -25.77
CA TRP A 132 8.22 3.70 -26.82
C TRP A 132 7.55 2.45 -27.40
N VAL A 133 6.41 2.04 -26.86
CA VAL A 133 5.59 0.95 -27.41
C VAL A 133 4.56 1.57 -28.34
N ALA A 134 4.57 1.17 -29.60
CA ALA A 134 3.53 1.63 -30.53
C ALA A 134 2.16 1.23 -29.98
N PRO A 135 1.18 2.15 -29.94
CA PRO A 135 -0.16 1.82 -29.46
C PRO A 135 -0.72 0.70 -30.32
N ALA A 136 -1.18 -0.37 -29.66
CA ALA A 136 -1.89 -1.42 -30.37
C ALA A 136 -3.11 -0.79 -31.06
N VAL A 137 -3.24 -0.99 -32.37
CA VAL A 137 -4.41 -0.53 -33.11
C VAL A 137 -5.58 -1.39 -32.64
N VAL A 138 -6.35 -0.87 -31.72
CA VAL A 138 -7.59 -1.53 -31.27
C VAL A 138 -8.63 -1.29 -32.36
N ALA A 139 -9.02 -2.36 -33.01
CA ALA A 139 -9.96 -2.30 -34.13
C ALA A 139 -11.36 -1.81 -33.72
N ASP A 140 -11.72 -1.95 -32.44
CA ASP A 140 -12.99 -1.54 -31.89
C ASP A 140 -12.78 -0.49 -30.76
N PRO A 141 -13.18 0.79 -30.98
CA PRO A 141 -13.05 1.85 -30.02
C PRO A 141 -13.87 1.63 -28.73
N GLU A 142 -15.02 0.97 -28.84
CA GLU A 142 -15.89 0.70 -27.70
C GLU A 142 -15.27 -0.36 -26.77
N ALA A 143 -14.73 -1.43 -27.32
CA ALA A 143 -13.99 -2.44 -26.57
C ALA A 143 -12.75 -1.84 -25.89
N ALA A 144 -12.03 -0.93 -26.56
CA ALA A 144 -10.89 -0.21 -25.98
C ALA A 144 -11.30 0.63 -24.77
N ALA A 145 -12.41 1.37 -24.87
CA ALA A 145 -12.92 2.20 -23.79
C ALA A 145 -13.33 1.36 -22.56
N ILE A 146 -13.97 0.21 -22.76
CA ILE A 146 -14.35 -0.71 -21.68
C ILE A 146 -13.11 -1.28 -20.98
N ILE A 147 -12.11 -1.72 -21.73
CA ILE A 147 -10.85 -2.26 -21.16
C ILE A 147 -10.13 -1.19 -20.34
N THR A 148 -10.01 0.01 -20.88
CA THR A 148 -9.35 1.13 -20.18
C THR A 148 -10.08 1.50 -18.90
N ARG A 149 -11.40 1.61 -18.94
CA ARG A 149 -12.23 1.90 -17.75
C ARG A 149 -12.05 0.81 -16.68
N ASN A 150 -12.14 -0.44 -17.05
CA ASN A 150 -12.03 -1.55 -16.10
C ASN A 150 -10.63 -1.65 -15.51
N GLY A 151 -9.59 -1.40 -16.31
CA GLY A 151 -8.21 -1.32 -15.86
C GLY A 151 -8.00 -0.18 -14.84
N ALA A 152 -8.53 1.01 -15.14
CA ALA A 152 -8.45 2.16 -14.24
C ALA A 152 -9.19 1.91 -12.89
N LEU A 153 -10.37 1.29 -12.95
CA LEU A 153 -11.12 0.93 -11.73
C LEU A 153 -10.40 -0.12 -10.91
N ALA A 154 -9.81 -1.13 -11.55
CA ALA A 154 -9.00 -2.13 -10.86
C ALA A 154 -7.77 -1.51 -10.19
N ALA A 155 -7.06 -0.62 -10.88
CA ALA A 155 -5.91 0.10 -10.34
C ALA A 155 -6.30 0.98 -9.15
N LEU A 156 -7.40 1.73 -9.26
CA LEU A 156 -7.93 2.55 -8.16
C LEU A 156 -8.26 1.69 -6.95
N THR A 157 -8.96 0.57 -7.15
CA THR A 157 -9.29 -0.37 -6.07
C THR A 157 -8.05 -0.93 -5.40
N ALA A 158 -7.04 -1.34 -6.18
CA ALA A 158 -5.78 -1.86 -5.66
C ALA A 158 -5.00 -0.80 -4.87
N LEU A 159 -4.98 0.46 -5.34
CA LEU A 159 -4.34 1.55 -4.63
C LEU A 159 -5.01 1.85 -3.29
N LEU A 160 -6.34 1.92 -3.25
CA LEU A 160 -7.09 2.17 -2.02
C LEU A 160 -6.92 1.02 -1.02
N LEU A 161 -7.01 -0.23 -1.49
CA LEU A 161 -6.76 -1.39 -0.65
C LEU A 161 -5.29 -1.45 -0.19
N GLY A 162 -4.35 -1.04 -1.04
CA GLY A 162 -2.94 -0.92 -0.68
C GLY A 162 -2.70 0.09 0.44
N LEU A 163 -3.36 1.26 0.39
CA LEU A 163 -3.31 2.24 1.48
C LEU A 163 -3.85 1.65 2.78
N VAL A 164 -5.05 1.04 2.73
CA VAL A 164 -5.65 0.38 3.90
C VAL A 164 -4.72 -0.72 4.42
N GLY A 165 -4.17 -1.56 3.53
CA GLY A 165 -3.22 -2.61 3.89
C GLY A 165 -1.99 -2.05 4.59
N SER A 166 -1.40 -0.97 4.09
CA SER A 166 -0.22 -0.34 4.68
C SER A 166 -0.49 0.24 6.07
N VAL A 167 -1.64 0.88 6.26
CA VAL A 167 -2.08 1.39 7.57
C VAL A 167 -2.32 0.25 8.55
N VAL A 168 -3.02 -0.81 8.13
CA VAL A 168 -3.25 -2.02 8.94
C VAL A 168 -1.94 -2.69 9.31
N GLY A 169 -1.01 -2.83 8.37
CA GLY A 169 0.32 -3.37 8.61
C GLY A 169 1.09 -2.57 9.66
N GLY A 170 1.07 -1.25 9.55
CA GLY A 170 1.66 -0.35 10.55
C GLY A 170 1.04 -0.53 11.94
N TRP A 171 -0.29 -0.62 12.01
CA TRP A 171 -0.98 -0.92 13.26
C TRP A 171 -0.58 -2.28 13.86
N MET A 172 -0.55 -3.33 13.06
CA MET A 172 -0.12 -4.67 13.51
C MET A 172 1.31 -4.66 14.07
N ALA A 173 2.16 -3.79 13.55
CA ALA A 173 3.54 -3.65 14.02
C ALA A 173 3.66 -3.05 15.41
N SER A 174 2.71 -2.20 15.82
CA SER A 174 2.70 -1.53 17.14
C SER A 174 2.42 -2.49 18.31
N GLY A 175 1.69 -3.58 18.05
CA GLY A 175 1.25 -4.52 19.08
C GLY A 175 0.17 -3.98 20.02
N GLU A 176 -0.36 -2.79 19.76
CA GLU A 176 -1.46 -2.23 20.54
C GLU A 176 -2.79 -2.87 20.13
N PRO A 177 -3.61 -3.31 21.11
CA PRO A 177 -4.94 -3.83 20.82
C PRO A 177 -5.85 -2.72 20.26
N MET A 178 -6.66 -3.02 19.24
CA MET A 178 -7.74 -2.13 18.76
C MET A 178 -8.87 -2.01 19.79
N THR A 179 -8.62 -1.34 20.90
CA THR A 179 -9.69 -1.09 21.89
C THR A 179 -10.02 0.40 21.89
N PHE A 180 -11.20 0.75 21.39
CA PHE A 180 -11.78 2.10 21.53
C PHE A 180 -11.95 2.56 22.99
N THR A 181 -11.79 1.65 23.95
CA THR A 181 -11.88 1.89 25.39
C THR A 181 -10.68 2.68 25.92
N HIS A 182 -9.53 2.67 25.24
CA HIS A 182 -8.30 3.31 25.76
C HIS A 182 -8.40 4.84 25.80
N TYR A 183 -9.17 5.43 24.90
CA TYR A 183 -9.40 6.88 24.88
C TYR A 183 -10.31 7.37 26.01
N ARG A 184 -11.26 6.54 26.47
CA ARG A 184 -12.17 6.90 27.57
C ARG A 184 -11.48 6.93 28.92
N THR A 185 -10.55 6.04 29.19
CA THR A 185 -9.82 5.99 30.46
C THR A 185 -8.84 7.15 30.63
N ARG A 186 -8.20 7.62 29.57
CA ARG A 186 -7.31 8.78 29.64
C ARG A 186 -8.06 10.07 29.95
N ALA A 187 -9.23 10.28 29.37
CA ALA A 187 -10.07 11.43 29.64
C ALA A 187 -10.57 11.44 31.10
N ALA A 188 -10.88 10.28 31.68
CA ALA A 188 -11.32 10.15 33.05
C ALA A 188 -10.18 10.43 34.07
N PHE A 189 -8.93 10.04 33.77
CA PHE A 189 -7.78 10.34 34.62
C PHE A 189 -7.41 11.82 34.64
N VAL A 190 -7.54 12.51 33.52
CA VAL A 190 -7.26 13.96 33.44
C VAL A 190 -8.32 14.78 34.14
N SER A 191 -9.59 14.35 34.13
CA SER A 191 -10.68 15.04 34.84
C SER A 191 -10.77 14.74 36.33
N GLY A 192 -10.22 13.64 36.82
CA GLY A 192 -10.22 13.24 38.23
C GLY A 192 -9.07 13.80 39.06
N GLY A 193 -8.06 14.41 38.49
CA GLY A 193 -6.88 14.94 39.17
C GLY A 193 -6.95 16.39 39.65
N SER A 194 -8.11 17.07 39.48
CA SER A 194 -8.30 18.45 39.95
C SER A 194 -9.30 18.56 41.09
N LYS A 195 -9.05 17.81 42.19
CA LYS A 195 -9.71 18.09 43.49
C LYS A 195 -8.67 18.23 44.59
#